data_33ed5cefa50aef5d22f5d4867992c6ab
#
_entry.id   33ed5cefa50aef5d22f5d4867992c6ab
#
_cell.length_a   1.000
_cell.length_b   1.000
_cell.length_c   1.000
_cell.angle_alpha   90.00
_cell.angle_beta   90.00
_cell.angle_gamma   90.00
#
_symmetry.space_group_name_H-M   'P 1'
#
loop_
_entity.id
_entity.type
_entity.pdbx_description
1 polymer ?
#
loop_
_entity_poly.entity_id
_entity_poly.type
_entity_poly.pdbx_seq_one_letter_code
_entity_poly.pdbx_strand_id
1 'polypeptide(L)'
;MTPSLSRLALNPDRFFDPDPAIRRVAREIHHETSQLPLVCPHGHVDPRLLATNDPFPEPTALILQPDHYILRMLYSRGVGLEELGVPTRDGSAVERDPRRIWSTFARHYYLFRGTPTGAWLDHELAEVFEVRSRLDGDSADTVYDEITEKLASPEFRPRALFDRFRIEALVTTDSAADSLDHHQGIRKSGWKGRVLPCFRPDAVFQVADPGWRAALAALGDACSTSISDYPTFVRVLEERRAFFRTLGATATDHAVVEPHTARLDDDDAARVFDRALRGSATAADQSAFEAHLLMEMARMSVADGLVMQLHAGSLRDHNAPLAERFGPNVGGDIPVPAEYTRNLRALLNAYGADPRFTLIVFTLDESTYSRELAPLAGHYPALRLGPPWWFHDSVEGMMRFRQRTTETAGIYNTVGFNDDTRAFCSIPARHDLARRVDANYLGGLVARHVIGLRDAREMASALAYELPKEAYRL
;
A
#
# COMPACT_ATOMS: atom_id res chain seq x y z
N MET A 1 14.78 -25.06 -36.16
CA MET A 1 13.72 -24.02 -36.17
C MET A 1 13.73 -23.39 -34.80
N THR A 2 14.15 -22.14 -34.70
CA THR A 2 14.02 -21.37 -33.44
C THR A 2 12.53 -21.24 -33.15
N PRO A 3 12.04 -21.61 -31.97
CA PRO A 3 10.62 -21.43 -31.66
C PRO A 3 10.28 -19.92 -31.80
N SER A 4 9.22 -19.65 -32.55
CA SER A 4 8.69 -18.28 -32.64
C SER A 4 8.21 -17.88 -31.24
N LEU A 5 8.89 -16.93 -30.58
CA LEU A 5 8.47 -16.38 -29.30
C LEU A 5 7.05 -15.82 -29.42
N SER A 6 6.17 -16.18 -28.50
CA SER A 6 4.81 -15.66 -28.49
C SER A 6 4.83 -14.16 -28.17
N ARG A 7 4.04 -13.38 -28.91
CA ARG A 7 4.01 -11.91 -28.75
C ARG A 7 3.24 -11.53 -27.49
N LEU A 8 3.82 -10.63 -26.68
CA LEU A 8 3.11 -9.93 -25.63
C LEU A 8 2.36 -8.73 -26.25
N ALA A 9 1.03 -8.75 -26.14
CA ALA A 9 0.18 -7.66 -26.60
C ALA A 9 -1.02 -7.53 -25.66
N LEU A 10 -1.18 -6.35 -25.07
CA LEU A 10 -2.31 -6.07 -24.19
C LEU A 10 -3.54 -5.76 -25.03
N ASN A 11 -4.64 -6.45 -24.74
CA ASN A 11 -5.91 -6.11 -25.35
C ASN A 11 -6.39 -4.75 -24.81
N PRO A 12 -6.75 -3.77 -25.64
CA PRO A 12 -7.25 -2.47 -25.19
C PRO A 12 -8.54 -2.58 -24.38
N ASP A 13 -9.31 -3.66 -24.54
CA ASP A 13 -10.53 -3.94 -23.79
C ASP A 13 -10.33 -4.81 -22.56
N ARG A 14 -9.09 -5.10 -22.19
CA ARG A 14 -8.83 -5.93 -21.01
C ARG A 14 -9.58 -5.39 -19.81
N PHE A 15 -10.19 -6.29 -19.04
CA PHE A 15 -10.95 -6.02 -17.80
C PHE A 15 -12.32 -5.35 -18.01
N PHE A 16 -12.71 -5.02 -19.24
CA PHE A 16 -14.06 -4.51 -19.52
C PHE A 16 -15.04 -5.66 -19.74
N ASP A 17 -16.30 -5.39 -19.38
CA ASP A 17 -17.41 -6.31 -19.56
C ASP A 17 -17.56 -6.69 -21.06
N PRO A 18 -17.84 -7.97 -21.38
CA PRO A 18 -18.12 -8.39 -22.75
C PRO A 18 -19.40 -7.79 -23.34
N ASP A 19 -20.32 -7.29 -22.54
CA ASP A 19 -21.51 -6.59 -23.03
C ASP A 19 -21.12 -5.32 -23.79
N PRO A 20 -21.53 -5.20 -25.09
CA PRO A 20 -21.15 -4.06 -25.92
C PRO A 20 -21.62 -2.71 -25.40
N ALA A 21 -22.78 -2.63 -24.71
CA ALA A 21 -23.29 -1.39 -24.17
C ALA A 21 -22.42 -0.90 -22.99
N ILE A 22 -22.09 -1.81 -22.08
CA ILE A 22 -21.21 -1.52 -20.93
C ILE A 22 -19.81 -1.16 -21.44
N ARG A 23 -19.24 -2.01 -22.31
CA ARG A 23 -17.88 -1.82 -22.81
C ARG A 23 -17.70 -0.50 -23.56
N ARG A 24 -18.68 -0.07 -24.36
CA ARG A 24 -18.62 1.22 -25.06
C ARG A 24 -18.49 2.39 -24.08
N VAL A 25 -19.31 2.41 -23.03
CA VAL A 25 -19.28 3.45 -22.01
C VAL A 25 -17.98 3.37 -21.19
N ALA A 26 -17.54 2.17 -20.82
CA ALA A 26 -16.31 1.95 -20.07
C ALA A 26 -15.08 2.46 -20.82
N ARG A 27 -15.00 2.22 -22.15
CA ARG A 27 -13.92 2.77 -23.01
C ARG A 27 -13.89 4.30 -23.00
N GLU A 28 -15.04 4.92 -23.11
CA GLU A 28 -15.19 6.37 -23.13
C GLU A 28 -14.72 6.99 -21.81
N ILE A 29 -15.20 6.48 -20.68
CA ILE A 29 -14.80 6.91 -19.34
C ILE A 29 -13.30 6.66 -19.10
N HIS A 30 -12.80 5.46 -19.43
CA HIS A 30 -11.38 5.14 -19.25
C HIS A 30 -10.46 6.03 -20.11
N HIS A 31 -10.86 6.35 -21.34
CA HIS A 31 -10.08 7.25 -22.19
C HIS A 31 -9.87 8.62 -21.52
N GLU A 32 -10.89 9.16 -20.89
CA GLU A 32 -10.82 10.45 -20.18
C GLU A 32 -9.95 10.31 -18.90
N THR A 33 -10.22 9.32 -18.06
CA THR A 33 -9.48 9.15 -16.79
C THR A 33 -8.03 8.74 -16.98
N SER A 34 -7.69 8.04 -18.09
CA SER A 34 -6.32 7.66 -18.42
C SER A 34 -5.40 8.87 -18.64
N GLN A 35 -5.97 10.05 -18.92
CA GLN A 35 -5.22 11.30 -19.12
C GLN A 35 -4.91 12.04 -17.81
N LEU A 36 -5.55 11.68 -16.70
CA LEU A 36 -5.31 12.31 -15.40
C LEU A 36 -3.96 11.91 -14.82
N PRO A 37 -3.29 12.79 -14.05
CA PRO A 37 -2.08 12.45 -13.31
C PRO A 37 -2.31 11.28 -12.35
N LEU A 38 -1.22 10.66 -11.87
CA LEU A 38 -1.27 9.65 -10.83
C LEU A 38 -1.09 10.30 -9.47
N VAL A 39 -2.02 10.05 -8.57
CA VAL A 39 -1.92 10.43 -7.17
C VAL A 39 -1.70 9.15 -6.38
N CYS A 40 -0.53 9.02 -5.76
CA CYS A 40 -0.10 7.86 -4.98
C CYS A 40 -0.11 8.22 -3.49
N PRO A 41 -1.29 8.26 -2.83
CA PRO A 41 -1.44 8.86 -1.50
C PRO A 41 -0.99 7.92 -0.37
N HIS A 42 -0.71 6.67 -0.68
CA HIS A 42 -0.16 5.66 0.21
C HIS A 42 0.60 4.61 -0.59
N GLY A 43 1.79 4.24 -0.14
CA GLY A 43 2.62 3.20 -0.74
C GLY A 43 3.93 3.00 0.02
N HIS A 44 4.74 2.06 -0.46
CA HIS A 44 5.96 1.62 0.21
C HIS A 44 7.21 1.72 -0.68
N VAL A 45 7.20 2.60 -1.67
CA VAL A 45 8.38 2.86 -2.51
C VAL A 45 9.50 3.43 -1.63
N ASP A 46 10.70 2.85 -1.73
CA ASP A 46 11.87 3.35 -0.99
C ASP A 46 12.23 4.76 -1.50
N PRO A 47 12.14 5.80 -0.65
CA PRO A 47 12.44 7.18 -1.06
C PRO A 47 13.91 7.36 -1.51
N ARG A 48 14.80 6.45 -1.12
CA ARG A 48 16.20 6.44 -1.57
C ARG A 48 16.30 6.39 -3.10
N LEU A 49 15.44 5.64 -3.77
CA LEU A 49 15.42 5.55 -5.24
C LEU A 49 15.32 6.95 -5.88
N LEU A 50 14.43 7.78 -5.36
CA LEU A 50 14.23 9.13 -5.87
C LEU A 50 15.23 10.14 -5.31
N ALA A 51 15.79 9.90 -4.13
CA ALA A 51 16.80 10.75 -3.53
C ALA A 51 18.14 10.66 -4.29
N THR A 52 18.64 9.45 -4.54
CA THR A 52 19.91 9.22 -5.24
C THR A 52 19.76 9.35 -6.75
N ASN A 53 18.63 8.93 -7.30
CA ASN A 53 18.36 8.87 -8.74
C ASN A 53 19.40 8.02 -9.51
N ASP A 54 19.93 6.99 -8.84
CA ASP A 54 20.84 6.05 -9.47
C ASP A 54 20.10 5.15 -10.46
N PRO A 55 20.78 4.61 -11.49
CA PRO A 55 20.19 3.58 -12.34
C PRO A 55 19.72 2.38 -11.53
N PHE A 56 18.63 1.75 -11.93
CA PHE A 56 18.25 0.46 -11.37
C PHE A 56 19.32 -0.59 -11.70
N PRO A 57 19.61 -1.51 -10.78
CA PRO A 57 20.72 -2.45 -10.99
C PRO A 57 20.44 -3.44 -12.12
N GLU A 58 19.27 -4.11 -12.11
CA GLU A 58 18.89 -5.12 -13.09
C GLU A 58 17.43 -5.59 -12.86
N PRO A 59 16.81 -6.35 -13.80
CA PRO A 59 15.39 -6.72 -13.73
C PRO A 59 14.98 -7.50 -12.48
N THR A 60 15.81 -8.42 -11.98
CA THR A 60 15.49 -9.26 -10.82
C THR A 60 15.33 -8.43 -9.56
N ALA A 61 16.28 -7.53 -9.29
CA ALA A 61 16.23 -6.64 -8.13
C ALA A 61 15.10 -5.60 -8.24
N LEU A 62 14.74 -5.19 -9.47
CA LEU A 62 13.71 -4.19 -9.67
C LEU A 62 12.28 -4.78 -9.58
N ILE A 63 12.05 -5.94 -10.21
CA ILE A 63 10.70 -6.47 -10.42
C ILE A 63 10.36 -7.57 -9.41
N LEU A 64 11.31 -8.51 -9.16
CA LEU A 64 11.00 -9.73 -8.42
C LEU A 64 11.26 -9.60 -6.92
N GLN A 65 12.47 -9.17 -6.53
CA GLN A 65 12.88 -9.23 -5.12
C GLN A 65 12.05 -8.35 -4.17
N PRO A 66 11.57 -7.16 -4.57
CA PRO A 66 10.75 -6.35 -3.68
C PRO A 66 9.31 -6.87 -3.52
N ASP A 67 8.84 -7.73 -4.43
CA ASP A 67 7.42 -8.06 -4.55
C ASP A 67 7.07 -9.37 -3.84
N HIS A 68 6.50 -9.24 -2.65
CA HIS A 68 6.04 -10.38 -1.86
C HIS A 68 4.87 -11.16 -2.51
N TYR A 69 4.12 -10.58 -3.46
CA TYR A 69 3.12 -11.32 -4.25
C TYR A 69 3.80 -12.35 -5.15
N ILE A 70 4.95 -11.98 -5.74
CA ILE A 70 5.74 -12.89 -6.58
C ILE A 70 6.35 -13.99 -5.70
N LEU A 71 7.03 -13.63 -4.62
CA LEU A 71 7.67 -14.58 -3.70
C LEU A 71 6.67 -15.61 -3.18
N ARG A 72 5.49 -15.17 -2.71
CA ARG A 72 4.44 -16.04 -2.19
C ARG A 72 3.97 -17.08 -3.21
N MET A 73 3.75 -16.66 -4.45
CA MET A 73 3.25 -17.56 -5.49
C MET A 73 4.29 -18.59 -5.91
N LEU A 74 5.55 -18.20 -6.04
CA LEU A 74 6.64 -19.13 -6.34
C LEU A 74 6.84 -20.13 -5.20
N TYR A 75 6.87 -19.65 -3.97
CA TYR A 75 7.00 -20.50 -2.78
C TYR A 75 5.85 -21.51 -2.67
N SER A 76 4.62 -21.12 -2.99
CA SER A 76 3.45 -22.02 -2.97
C SER A 76 3.57 -23.22 -3.93
N ARG A 77 4.51 -23.16 -4.88
CA ARG A 77 4.80 -24.22 -5.85
C ARG A 77 6.13 -24.92 -5.61
N GLY A 78 6.73 -24.69 -4.42
CA GLY A 78 7.92 -25.39 -3.98
C GLY A 78 9.25 -24.74 -4.43
N VAL A 79 9.21 -23.52 -4.98
CA VAL A 79 10.43 -22.78 -5.25
C VAL A 79 10.93 -22.20 -3.92
N GLY A 80 12.14 -22.58 -3.49
CA GLY A 80 12.74 -22.10 -2.25
C GLY A 80 13.04 -20.60 -2.31
N LEU A 81 12.85 -19.88 -1.20
CA LEU A 81 13.19 -18.45 -1.16
C LEU A 81 14.69 -18.21 -1.31
N GLU A 82 15.53 -19.15 -0.90
CA GLU A 82 16.97 -19.14 -1.15
C GLU A 82 17.31 -19.21 -2.65
N GLU A 83 16.51 -19.91 -3.46
CA GLU A 83 16.66 -19.95 -4.93
C GLU A 83 16.27 -18.62 -5.58
N LEU A 84 15.48 -17.79 -4.89
CA LEU A 84 15.06 -16.47 -5.31
C LEU A 84 15.97 -15.36 -4.76
N GLY A 85 17.06 -15.73 -4.09
CA GLY A 85 18.04 -14.78 -3.55
C GLY A 85 17.58 -14.04 -2.29
N VAL A 86 16.51 -14.51 -1.61
CA VAL A 86 16.06 -13.91 -0.35
C VAL A 86 17.06 -14.25 0.75
N PRO A 87 17.67 -13.25 1.42
CA PRO A 87 18.68 -13.49 2.45
C PRO A 87 18.11 -14.28 3.64
N THR A 88 18.90 -15.22 4.17
CA THR A 88 18.59 -15.91 5.42
C THR A 88 19.16 -15.15 6.62
N ARG A 89 18.48 -15.21 7.77
CA ARG A 89 18.94 -14.59 9.02
C ARG A 89 20.20 -15.23 9.60
N ASP A 90 20.39 -16.52 9.33
CA ASP A 90 21.57 -17.28 9.78
C ASP A 90 22.79 -17.17 8.85
N GLY A 91 22.65 -16.43 7.74
CA GLY A 91 23.72 -16.27 6.74
C GLY A 91 23.93 -17.49 5.85
N SER A 92 23.01 -18.46 5.82
CA SER A 92 23.06 -19.61 4.91
C SER A 92 23.11 -19.14 3.45
N ALA A 93 23.75 -19.95 2.60
CA ALA A 93 23.94 -19.62 1.19
C ALA A 93 22.60 -19.52 0.45
N VAL A 94 22.49 -18.46 -0.37
CA VAL A 94 21.35 -18.22 -1.28
C VAL A 94 21.87 -18.00 -2.70
N GLU A 95 21.02 -18.17 -3.70
CA GLU A 95 21.37 -17.82 -5.07
C GLU A 95 21.66 -16.31 -5.18
N ARG A 96 22.76 -15.96 -5.86
CA ARG A 96 23.21 -14.56 -6.01
C ARG A 96 23.29 -14.12 -7.48
N ASP A 97 23.16 -15.07 -8.40
CA ASP A 97 23.13 -14.75 -9.83
C ASP A 97 21.74 -14.25 -10.21
N PRO A 98 21.56 -12.94 -10.48
CA PRO A 98 20.26 -12.37 -10.78
C PRO A 98 19.62 -12.98 -12.04
N ARG A 99 20.42 -13.41 -13.01
CA ARG A 99 19.93 -14.06 -14.22
C ARG A 99 19.37 -15.47 -13.94
N ARG A 100 19.98 -16.23 -13.04
CA ARG A 100 19.45 -17.52 -12.61
C ARG A 100 18.13 -17.37 -11.84
N ILE A 101 18.06 -16.39 -10.94
CA ILE A 101 16.82 -16.05 -10.21
C ILE A 101 15.73 -15.68 -11.21
N TRP A 102 16.04 -14.79 -12.16
CA TRP A 102 15.11 -14.39 -13.24
C TRP A 102 14.64 -15.57 -14.08
N SER A 103 15.55 -16.45 -14.49
CA SER A 103 15.21 -17.65 -15.25
C SER A 103 14.28 -18.60 -14.47
N THR A 104 14.47 -18.72 -13.15
CA THR A 104 13.55 -19.46 -12.27
C THR A 104 12.17 -18.82 -12.25
N PHE A 105 12.07 -17.52 -12.09
CA PHE A 105 10.82 -16.76 -12.16
C PHE A 105 10.13 -16.95 -13.53
N ALA A 106 10.85 -16.75 -14.62
CA ALA A 106 10.32 -16.85 -15.98
C ALA A 106 9.73 -18.24 -16.28
N ARG A 107 10.39 -19.32 -15.87
CA ARG A 107 9.87 -20.69 -15.98
C ARG A 107 8.55 -20.89 -15.23
N HIS A 108 8.33 -20.13 -14.17
CA HIS A 108 7.14 -20.21 -13.34
C HIS A 108 6.14 -19.08 -13.61
N TYR A 109 6.38 -18.23 -14.61
CA TYR A 109 5.52 -17.08 -14.92
C TYR A 109 4.06 -17.49 -15.20
N TYR A 110 3.84 -18.72 -15.67
CA TYR A 110 2.49 -19.29 -15.89
C TYR A 110 1.61 -19.29 -14.63
N LEU A 111 2.19 -19.25 -13.43
CA LEU A 111 1.47 -19.23 -12.16
C LEU A 111 0.65 -17.94 -11.97
N PHE A 112 1.05 -16.86 -12.62
CA PHE A 112 0.41 -15.55 -12.49
C PHE A 112 -0.76 -15.36 -13.47
N ARG A 113 -1.06 -16.32 -14.33
CA ARG A 113 -2.18 -16.23 -15.27
C ARG A 113 -3.50 -16.07 -14.55
N GLY A 114 -4.26 -15.01 -14.91
CA GLY A 114 -5.55 -14.69 -14.30
C GLY A 114 -5.46 -14.07 -12.90
N THR A 115 -4.26 -13.76 -12.41
CA THR A 115 -4.06 -13.03 -11.15
C THR A 115 -3.83 -11.54 -11.41
N PRO A 116 -4.09 -10.66 -10.43
CA PRO A 116 -3.75 -9.24 -10.56
C PRO A 116 -2.24 -9.04 -10.77
N THR A 117 -1.39 -9.81 -10.10
CA THR A 117 0.07 -9.76 -10.28
C THR A 117 0.46 -10.02 -11.74
N GLY A 118 -0.15 -11.02 -12.39
CA GLY A 118 0.11 -11.27 -13.81
C GLY A 118 -0.33 -10.10 -14.70
N ALA A 119 -1.46 -9.48 -14.39
CA ALA A 119 -1.95 -8.32 -15.11
C ALA A 119 -1.02 -7.11 -14.98
N TRP A 120 -0.49 -6.85 -13.77
CA TRP A 120 0.49 -5.77 -13.53
C TRP A 120 1.82 -6.06 -14.23
N LEU A 121 2.35 -7.27 -14.11
CA LEU A 121 3.60 -7.68 -14.76
C LEU A 121 3.49 -7.61 -16.29
N ASP A 122 2.40 -8.11 -16.88
CA ASP A 122 2.19 -7.98 -18.33
C ASP A 122 2.13 -6.51 -18.77
N HIS A 123 1.53 -5.63 -17.96
CA HIS A 123 1.51 -4.20 -18.23
C HIS A 123 2.92 -3.58 -18.10
N GLU A 124 3.66 -3.89 -17.04
CA GLU A 124 5.03 -3.42 -16.85
C GLU A 124 5.93 -3.83 -18.00
N LEU A 125 5.88 -5.10 -18.40
CA LEU A 125 6.66 -5.61 -19.51
C LEU A 125 6.28 -4.93 -20.83
N ALA A 126 4.97 -4.77 -21.13
CA ALA A 126 4.50 -4.25 -22.40
C ALA A 126 4.59 -2.72 -22.51
N GLU A 127 4.18 -1.97 -21.47
CA GLU A 127 3.98 -0.52 -21.54
C GLU A 127 5.11 0.27 -20.86
N VAL A 128 5.75 -0.29 -19.81
CA VAL A 128 6.87 0.37 -19.16
C VAL A 128 8.18 0.02 -19.86
N PHE A 129 8.43 -1.29 -20.03
CA PHE A 129 9.67 -1.79 -20.63
C PHE A 129 9.55 -2.07 -22.13
N GLU A 130 8.36 -1.92 -22.75
CA GLU A 130 8.13 -2.12 -24.19
C GLU A 130 8.64 -3.48 -24.70
N VAL A 131 8.62 -4.49 -23.85
CA VAL A 131 8.96 -5.87 -24.20
C VAL A 131 7.86 -6.44 -25.07
N ARG A 132 8.25 -7.09 -26.18
CA ARG A 132 7.30 -7.64 -27.15
C ARG A 132 7.11 -9.14 -27.05
N SER A 133 8.04 -9.82 -26.39
CA SER A 133 7.98 -11.27 -26.17
C SER A 133 7.27 -11.57 -24.85
N ARG A 134 6.38 -12.56 -24.88
CA ARG A 134 5.77 -13.07 -23.65
C ARG A 134 6.85 -13.72 -22.80
N LEU A 135 6.86 -13.43 -21.49
CA LEU A 135 7.81 -14.00 -20.57
C LEU A 135 7.48 -15.48 -20.28
N ASP A 136 8.44 -16.34 -20.52
CA ASP A 136 8.46 -17.76 -20.17
C ASP A 136 9.91 -18.28 -20.11
N GLY A 137 10.09 -19.60 -19.91
CA GLY A 137 11.43 -20.17 -19.82
C GLY A 137 12.29 -20.01 -21.09
N ASP A 138 11.65 -19.96 -22.27
CA ASP A 138 12.36 -19.86 -23.56
C ASP A 138 12.77 -18.41 -23.89
N SER A 139 11.99 -17.44 -23.38
CA SER A 139 12.22 -16.01 -23.60
C SER A 139 12.99 -15.33 -22.46
N ALA A 140 13.27 -16.04 -21.38
CA ALA A 140 13.83 -15.49 -20.13
C ALA A 140 15.05 -14.60 -20.36
N ASP A 141 16.07 -15.11 -21.07
CA ASP A 141 17.31 -14.36 -21.30
C ASP A 141 17.10 -13.18 -22.25
N THR A 142 16.29 -13.34 -23.29
CA THR A 142 15.98 -12.24 -24.22
C THR A 142 15.30 -11.08 -23.49
N VAL A 143 14.28 -11.38 -22.69
CA VAL A 143 13.54 -10.35 -21.93
C VAL A 143 14.42 -9.70 -20.87
N TYR A 144 15.27 -10.48 -20.20
CA TYR A 144 16.24 -9.94 -19.24
C TYR A 144 17.18 -8.93 -19.89
N ASP A 145 17.74 -9.26 -21.05
CA ASP A 145 18.67 -8.40 -21.79
C ASP A 145 17.98 -7.14 -22.30
N GLU A 146 16.76 -7.24 -22.87
CA GLU A 146 15.96 -6.11 -23.32
C GLU A 146 15.69 -5.12 -22.18
N ILE A 147 15.31 -5.60 -20.99
CA ILE A 147 15.07 -4.73 -19.83
C ILE A 147 16.37 -4.13 -19.33
N THR A 148 17.45 -4.92 -19.23
CA THR A 148 18.77 -4.45 -18.77
C THR A 148 19.30 -3.32 -19.65
N GLU A 149 19.17 -3.44 -20.98
CA GLU A 149 19.58 -2.39 -21.91
C GLU A 149 18.78 -1.09 -21.66
N LYS A 150 17.47 -1.18 -21.44
CA LYS A 150 16.62 -0.01 -21.13
C LYS A 150 17.01 0.63 -19.80
N LEU A 151 17.23 -0.18 -18.75
CA LEU A 151 17.61 0.34 -17.44
C LEU A 151 18.96 1.08 -17.43
N ALA A 152 19.82 0.81 -18.39
CA ALA A 152 21.07 1.54 -18.58
C ALA A 152 20.88 2.97 -19.14
N SER A 153 19.71 3.26 -19.70
CA SER A 153 19.43 4.55 -20.33
C SER A 153 18.95 5.60 -19.32
N PRO A 154 19.23 6.91 -19.55
CA PRO A 154 18.81 8.00 -18.66
C PRO A 154 17.29 8.10 -18.50
N GLU A 155 16.51 7.71 -19.50
CA GLU A 155 15.04 7.75 -19.53
C GLU A 155 14.40 6.76 -18.57
N PHE A 156 15.16 5.76 -18.11
CA PHE A 156 14.74 4.76 -17.12
C PHE A 156 15.30 5.02 -15.71
N ARG A 157 15.89 6.18 -15.46
CA ARG A 157 16.24 6.57 -14.09
C ARG A 157 14.97 6.85 -13.28
N PRO A 158 14.98 6.65 -11.94
CA PRO A 158 13.80 6.81 -11.10
C PRO A 158 13.04 8.12 -11.29
N ARG A 159 13.72 9.27 -11.35
CA ARG A 159 13.07 10.57 -11.56
C ARG A 159 12.49 10.73 -12.96
N ALA A 160 13.16 10.21 -13.99
CA ALA A 160 12.65 10.24 -15.36
C ALA A 160 11.38 9.37 -15.48
N LEU A 161 11.35 8.19 -14.84
CA LEU A 161 10.16 7.35 -14.79
C LEU A 161 9.04 8.00 -13.96
N PHE A 162 9.33 8.68 -12.86
CA PHE A 162 8.34 9.44 -12.09
C PHE A 162 7.62 10.45 -12.98
N ASP A 163 8.38 11.23 -13.76
CA ASP A 163 7.84 12.23 -14.68
C ASP A 163 7.08 11.56 -15.84
N ARG A 164 7.62 10.49 -16.45
CA ARG A 164 6.99 9.69 -17.50
C ARG A 164 5.67 9.07 -17.06
N PHE A 165 5.57 8.59 -15.82
CA PHE A 165 4.34 8.06 -15.24
C PHE A 165 3.35 9.15 -14.87
N ARG A 166 3.74 10.42 -14.95
CA ARG A 166 2.93 11.57 -14.57
C ARG A 166 2.45 11.49 -13.11
N ILE A 167 3.32 11.07 -12.23
CA ILE A 167 3.03 11.04 -10.80
C ILE A 167 3.03 12.48 -10.30
N GLU A 168 1.89 12.94 -9.75
CA GLU A 168 1.76 14.27 -9.15
C GLU A 168 2.29 14.30 -7.73
N ALA A 169 1.97 13.27 -6.95
CA ALA A 169 2.44 13.09 -5.59
C ALA A 169 2.62 11.60 -5.28
N LEU A 170 3.69 11.27 -4.59
CA LEU A 170 3.98 9.93 -4.08
C LEU A 170 4.24 10.01 -2.59
N VAL A 171 3.44 9.27 -1.82
CA VAL A 171 3.57 9.18 -0.37
C VAL A 171 4.23 7.85 -0.02
N THR A 172 5.31 7.92 0.74
CA THR A 172 6.01 6.75 1.28
C THR A 172 5.43 6.36 2.65
N THR A 173 5.92 5.27 3.24
CA THR A 173 5.53 4.87 4.60
C THR A 173 6.79 4.71 5.43
N ASP A 174 6.96 5.58 6.42
CA ASP A 174 8.23 5.76 7.11
C ASP A 174 8.06 5.56 8.63
N SER A 175 9.04 4.89 9.25
CA SER A 175 9.05 4.67 10.70
C SER A 175 9.01 6.00 11.46
N ALA A 176 8.29 6.06 12.58
CA ALA A 176 8.28 7.22 13.47
C ALA A 176 9.69 7.68 13.91
N ALA A 177 10.65 6.76 13.95
CA ALA A 177 12.05 7.04 14.30
C ALA A 177 12.93 7.46 13.10
N ASP A 178 12.40 7.44 11.86
CA ASP A 178 13.18 7.70 10.64
C ASP A 178 13.70 9.15 10.59
N SER A 179 14.98 9.34 10.24
CA SER A 179 15.59 10.67 10.06
C SER A 179 15.03 11.45 8.88
N LEU A 180 14.35 10.79 7.94
CA LEU A 180 13.85 11.32 6.68
C LEU A 180 14.93 11.98 5.80
N ASP A 181 16.18 11.51 5.91
CA ASP A 181 17.32 12.06 5.17
C ASP A 181 17.10 12.02 3.66
N HIS A 182 16.46 10.97 3.16
CA HIS A 182 16.14 10.85 1.74
C HIS A 182 15.12 11.90 1.29
N HIS A 183 14.07 12.15 2.09
CA HIS A 183 13.09 13.21 1.81
C HIS A 183 13.75 14.60 1.87
N GLN A 184 14.62 14.83 2.85
CA GLN A 184 15.40 16.06 2.93
C GLN A 184 16.33 16.21 1.71
N GLY A 185 16.99 15.11 1.28
CA GLY A 185 17.82 15.08 0.09
C GLY A 185 17.06 15.41 -1.18
N ILE A 186 15.86 14.85 -1.37
CA ILE A 186 14.97 15.15 -2.49
C ILE A 186 14.65 16.64 -2.51
N ARG A 187 14.23 17.24 -1.39
CA ARG A 187 13.93 18.68 -1.31
C ARG A 187 15.13 19.56 -1.63
N LYS A 188 16.32 19.20 -1.15
CA LYS A 188 17.58 19.95 -1.38
C LYS A 188 18.07 19.80 -2.83
N SER A 189 17.70 18.73 -3.55
CA SER A 189 18.17 18.46 -4.91
C SER A 189 17.63 19.45 -5.97
N GLY A 190 16.57 20.19 -5.65
CA GLY A 190 15.89 21.10 -6.59
C GLY A 190 15.00 20.39 -7.62
N TRP A 191 14.94 19.07 -7.63
CA TRP A 191 13.97 18.30 -8.43
C TRP A 191 12.55 18.59 -7.94
N LYS A 192 11.58 18.68 -8.87
CA LYS A 192 10.22 19.13 -8.58
C LYS A 192 9.25 18.00 -8.24
N GLY A 193 9.68 16.75 -8.29
CA GLY A 193 8.85 15.62 -7.91
C GLY A 193 8.42 15.72 -6.43
N ARG A 194 7.14 15.49 -6.19
CA ARG A 194 6.53 15.64 -4.87
C ARG A 194 6.50 14.28 -4.17
N VAL A 195 7.50 14.03 -3.31
CA VAL A 195 7.63 12.82 -2.50
C VAL A 195 7.47 13.20 -1.04
N LEU A 196 6.49 12.61 -0.35
CA LEU A 196 6.07 12.99 0.99
C LEU A 196 6.16 11.80 1.94
N PRO A 197 6.63 11.98 3.19
CA PRO A 197 6.62 10.92 4.17
C PRO A 197 5.22 10.71 4.77
N CYS A 198 4.93 9.48 5.21
CA CYS A 198 3.78 9.15 6.05
C CYS A 198 4.27 8.57 7.38
N PHE A 199 3.76 9.08 8.48
CA PHE A 199 4.20 8.72 9.83
C PHE A 199 3.65 7.37 10.28
N ARG A 200 4.52 6.38 10.52
CA ARG A 200 4.11 5.03 10.96
C ARG A 200 4.77 4.64 12.29
N PRO A 201 4.01 4.62 13.40
CA PRO A 201 4.52 4.33 14.74
C PRO A 201 4.39 2.87 15.18
N ASP A 202 3.98 1.92 14.32
CA ASP A 202 3.60 0.56 14.69
C ASP A 202 4.62 -0.15 15.59
N ALA A 203 5.92 0.02 15.33
CA ALA A 203 6.98 -0.63 16.11
C ALA A 203 6.98 -0.25 17.60
N VAL A 204 6.46 0.92 17.95
CA VAL A 204 6.37 1.39 19.34
C VAL A 204 4.98 1.17 19.96
N PHE A 205 4.05 0.59 19.22
CA PHE A 205 2.74 0.16 19.74
C PHE A 205 2.80 -1.22 20.35
N GLN A 206 3.71 -2.08 19.88
CA GLN A 206 3.77 -3.51 20.22
C GLN A 206 4.56 -3.76 21.50
N VAL A 207 4.03 -3.29 22.63
CA VAL A 207 4.70 -3.27 23.96
C VAL A 207 5.11 -4.63 24.50
N ALA A 208 4.52 -5.73 24.03
CA ALA A 208 4.90 -7.09 24.38
C ALA A 208 5.93 -7.72 23.42
N ASP A 209 6.25 -7.05 22.31
CA ASP A 209 7.26 -7.53 21.36
C ASP A 209 8.67 -7.44 21.96
N PRO A 210 9.53 -8.46 21.81
CA PRO A 210 10.92 -8.43 22.30
C PRO A 210 11.75 -7.26 21.75
N GLY A 211 11.44 -6.79 20.53
CA GLY A 211 12.10 -5.65 19.86
C GLY A 211 11.60 -4.27 20.31
N TRP A 212 10.51 -4.19 21.06
CA TRP A 212 9.86 -2.93 21.40
C TRP A 212 10.81 -1.93 22.09
N ARG A 213 11.64 -2.39 23.04
CA ARG A 213 12.57 -1.51 23.77
C ARG A 213 13.63 -0.92 22.84
N ALA A 214 14.06 -1.66 21.83
CA ALA A 214 14.99 -1.13 20.81
C ALA A 214 14.28 -0.09 19.93
N ALA A 215 13.04 -0.34 19.53
CA ALA A 215 12.23 0.63 18.79
C ALA A 215 11.96 1.92 19.59
N LEU A 216 11.68 1.79 20.91
CA LEU A 216 11.50 2.91 21.80
C LEU A 216 12.77 3.74 21.95
N ALA A 217 13.93 3.08 22.11
CA ALA A 217 15.23 3.74 22.16
C ALA A 217 15.51 4.52 20.86
N ALA A 218 15.31 3.90 19.70
CA ALA A 218 15.47 4.56 18.40
C ALA A 218 14.55 5.78 18.24
N LEU A 219 13.31 5.70 18.74
CA LEU A 219 12.39 6.84 18.76
C LEU A 219 12.91 7.98 19.65
N GLY A 220 13.43 7.63 20.82
CA GLY A 220 14.04 8.60 21.75
C GLY A 220 15.29 9.27 21.16
N ASP A 221 16.17 8.49 20.54
CA ASP A 221 17.39 8.99 19.88
C ASP A 221 17.05 9.98 18.77
N ALA A 222 15.98 9.74 18.00
CA ALA A 222 15.50 10.65 16.96
C ALA A 222 15.07 12.04 17.48
N CYS A 223 14.78 12.15 18.80
CA CYS A 223 14.46 13.41 19.49
C CYS A 223 15.53 13.81 20.51
N SER A 224 16.66 13.10 20.60
CA SER A 224 17.67 13.29 21.64
C SER A 224 17.07 13.28 23.06
N THR A 225 16.08 12.42 23.29
CA THR A 225 15.28 12.35 24.53
C THR A 225 15.26 10.90 25.04
N SER A 226 15.58 10.71 26.34
CA SER A 226 15.36 9.43 27.01
C SER A 226 13.89 9.26 27.36
N ILE A 227 13.25 8.24 26.82
CA ILE A 227 11.84 7.94 27.08
C ILE A 227 11.76 6.97 28.26
N SER A 228 11.51 7.50 29.46
CA SER A 228 11.48 6.74 30.70
C SER A 228 10.07 6.60 31.32
N ASP A 229 9.07 7.27 30.76
CA ASP A 229 7.69 7.26 31.22
C ASP A 229 6.70 7.53 30.09
N TYR A 230 5.44 7.22 30.34
CA TYR A 230 4.36 7.35 29.36
C TYR A 230 4.12 8.80 28.88
N PRO A 231 4.08 9.83 29.73
CA PRO A 231 3.95 11.21 29.28
C PRO A 231 5.07 11.67 28.35
N THR A 232 6.31 11.28 28.64
CA THR A 232 7.45 11.56 27.76
C THR A 232 7.31 10.85 26.41
N PHE A 233 6.82 9.58 26.40
CA PHE A 233 6.54 8.85 25.17
C PHE A 233 5.52 9.56 24.29
N VAL A 234 4.39 10.00 24.87
CA VAL A 234 3.34 10.74 24.12
C VAL A 234 3.92 12.03 23.53
N ARG A 235 4.66 12.82 24.33
CA ARG A 235 5.29 14.06 23.88
C ARG A 235 6.27 13.81 22.71
N VAL A 236 7.08 12.77 22.79
CA VAL A 236 8.02 12.41 21.70
C VAL A 236 7.27 12.03 20.43
N LEU A 237 6.16 11.29 20.52
CA LEU A 237 5.32 11.03 19.35
C LEU A 237 4.78 12.30 18.72
N GLU A 238 4.32 13.28 19.52
CA GLU A 238 3.86 14.58 19.02
C GLU A 238 5.00 15.38 18.35
N GLU A 239 6.19 15.38 18.92
CA GLU A 239 7.40 16.01 18.34
C GLU A 239 7.77 15.36 17.00
N ARG A 240 7.71 14.03 16.89
CA ARG A 240 7.99 13.31 15.64
C ARG A 240 6.95 13.61 14.57
N ARG A 241 5.68 13.63 14.92
CA ARG A 241 4.61 14.05 13.99
C ARG A 241 4.83 15.47 13.48
N ALA A 242 5.19 16.39 14.35
CA ALA A 242 5.52 17.76 13.97
C ALA A 242 6.72 17.81 13.01
N PHE A 243 7.77 17.02 13.25
CA PHE A 243 8.91 16.90 12.35
C PHE A 243 8.50 16.38 10.96
N PHE A 244 7.72 15.29 10.87
CA PHE A 244 7.22 14.75 9.60
C PHE A 244 6.43 15.80 8.81
N ARG A 245 5.59 16.59 9.50
CA ARG A 245 4.84 17.70 8.88
C ARG A 245 5.75 18.77 8.27
N THR A 246 6.90 19.06 8.87
CA THR A 246 7.87 20.00 8.27
C THR A 246 8.40 19.52 6.92
N LEU A 247 8.35 18.22 6.68
CA LEU A 247 8.73 17.57 5.42
C LEU A 247 7.55 17.29 4.51
N GLY A 248 6.35 17.73 4.89
CA GLY A 248 5.16 17.68 4.04
C GLY A 248 4.25 16.48 4.30
N ALA A 249 4.46 15.72 5.38
CA ALA A 249 3.54 14.64 5.74
C ALA A 249 2.11 15.18 5.88
N THR A 250 1.16 14.46 5.30
CA THR A 250 -0.27 14.74 5.36
C THR A 250 -1.05 13.65 6.09
N ALA A 251 -0.43 12.49 6.30
CA ALA A 251 -1.09 11.33 6.88
C ALA A 251 -0.20 10.57 7.87
N THR A 252 -0.86 9.78 8.70
CA THR A 252 -0.28 8.71 9.51
C THR A 252 -0.82 7.36 9.02
N ASP A 253 -0.09 6.28 9.31
CA ASP A 253 -0.50 4.92 8.97
C ASP A 253 -0.35 3.99 10.17
N HIS A 254 -1.34 3.14 10.39
CA HIS A 254 -1.40 2.21 11.51
C HIS A 254 -1.86 0.84 11.02
N ALA A 255 -1.06 -0.20 11.24
CA ALA A 255 -1.43 -1.58 10.93
C ALA A 255 -1.69 -2.36 12.23
N VAL A 256 -2.89 -2.92 12.32
CA VAL A 256 -3.35 -3.71 13.48
C VAL A 256 -3.99 -5.01 13.02
N VAL A 257 -4.00 -6.03 13.88
CA VAL A 257 -4.76 -7.25 13.60
C VAL A 257 -6.25 -6.98 13.81
N GLU A 258 -6.61 -6.39 14.95
CA GLU A 258 -7.98 -6.00 15.28
C GLU A 258 -8.05 -4.46 15.44
N PRO A 259 -9.03 -3.77 14.83
CA PRO A 259 -9.13 -2.32 14.91
C PRO A 259 -9.80 -1.87 16.23
N HIS A 260 -9.41 -2.48 17.34
CA HIS A 260 -9.99 -2.19 18.66
C HIS A 260 -9.58 -0.81 19.16
N THR A 261 -10.56 -0.03 19.64
CA THR A 261 -10.32 1.31 20.20
C THR A 261 -10.93 1.43 21.58
N ALA A 262 -10.11 1.81 22.57
CA ALA A 262 -10.52 2.03 23.95
C ALA A 262 -9.53 2.97 24.63
N ARG A 263 -10.00 3.78 25.59
CA ARG A 263 -9.09 4.57 26.41
C ARG A 263 -8.77 3.85 27.71
N LEU A 264 -7.49 3.83 28.04
CA LEU A 264 -7.04 3.65 29.42
C LEU A 264 -7.07 4.99 30.12
N ASP A 265 -7.21 5.01 31.42
CA ASP A 265 -6.87 6.21 32.18
C ASP A 265 -5.33 6.41 32.22
N ASP A 266 -4.87 7.58 32.59
CA ASP A 266 -3.45 7.95 32.54
C ASP A 266 -2.59 7.04 33.45
N ASP A 267 -3.13 6.64 34.61
CA ASP A 267 -2.45 5.74 35.54
C ASP A 267 -2.33 4.31 34.99
N ASP A 268 -3.39 3.81 34.31
CA ASP A 268 -3.37 2.51 33.68
C ASP A 268 -2.42 2.48 32.49
N ALA A 269 -2.44 3.50 31.65
CA ALA A 269 -1.50 3.65 30.54
C ALA A 269 -0.04 3.67 31.04
N ALA A 270 0.24 4.46 32.09
CA ALA A 270 1.56 4.51 32.71
C ALA A 270 1.98 3.16 33.29
N ARG A 271 1.06 2.43 33.96
CA ARG A 271 1.35 1.07 34.48
C ARG A 271 1.68 0.06 33.40
N VAL A 272 0.96 0.11 32.28
CA VAL A 272 1.27 -0.78 31.13
C VAL A 272 2.65 -0.41 30.56
N PHE A 273 2.91 0.89 30.33
CA PHE A 273 4.18 1.38 29.82
C PHE A 273 5.36 0.96 30.72
N ASP A 274 5.22 1.10 32.03
CA ASP A 274 6.20 0.65 33.01
C ASP A 274 6.47 -0.85 32.95
N ARG A 275 5.43 -1.69 32.76
CA ARG A 275 5.63 -3.14 32.57
C ARG A 275 6.40 -3.42 31.28
N ALA A 276 6.10 -2.70 30.21
CA ALA A 276 6.81 -2.82 28.93
C ALA A 276 8.31 -2.45 29.07
N LEU A 277 8.63 -1.36 29.77
CA LEU A 277 10.01 -0.97 30.06
C LEU A 277 10.78 -2.08 30.81
N ARG A 278 10.11 -2.79 31.73
CA ARG A 278 10.68 -3.93 32.45
C ARG A 278 10.71 -5.23 31.66
N GLY A 279 10.12 -5.26 30.45
CA GLY A 279 10.01 -6.48 29.63
C GLY A 279 9.03 -7.49 30.19
N SER A 280 8.01 -7.03 30.94
CA SER A 280 6.99 -7.86 31.58
C SER A 280 5.56 -7.56 31.11
N ALA A 281 5.40 -6.83 30.00
CA ALA A 281 4.10 -6.62 29.37
C ALA A 281 3.55 -7.95 28.83
N THR A 282 2.26 -8.15 29.01
CA THR A 282 1.52 -9.34 28.57
C THR A 282 0.80 -9.08 27.23
N ALA A 283 0.27 -10.12 26.60
CA ALA A 283 -0.58 -9.97 25.42
C ALA A 283 -1.85 -9.14 25.71
N ALA A 284 -2.39 -9.21 26.93
CA ALA A 284 -3.52 -8.37 27.35
C ALA A 284 -3.10 -6.89 27.47
N ASP A 285 -1.89 -6.61 27.99
CA ASP A 285 -1.32 -5.27 28.03
C ASP A 285 -1.12 -4.72 26.61
N GLN A 286 -0.61 -5.55 25.70
CA GLN A 286 -0.46 -5.22 24.29
C GLN A 286 -1.78 -4.77 23.66
N SER A 287 -2.83 -5.59 23.78
CA SER A 287 -4.13 -5.28 23.19
C SER A 287 -4.76 -4.00 23.78
N ALA A 288 -4.69 -3.83 25.11
CA ALA A 288 -5.22 -2.65 25.78
C ALA A 288 -4.45 -1.38 25.42
N PHE A 289 -3.13 -1.45 25.34
CA PHE A 289 -2.27 -0.32 25.02
C PHE A 289 -2.38 0.10 23.55
N GLU A 290 -2.44 -0.88 22.63
CA GLU A 290 -2.66 -0.60 21.20
C GLU A 290 -4.00 0.10 20.99
N ALA A 291 -5.08 -0.39 21.63
CA ALA A 291 -6.39 0.25 21.56
C ALA A 291 -6.37 1.70 22.11
N HIS A 292 -5.64 1.93 23.18
CA HIS A 292 -5.46 3.26 23.77
C HIS A 292 -4.64 4.18 22.85
N LEU A 293 -3.56 3.67 22.27
CA LEU A 293 -2.72 4.47 21.37
C LEU A 293 -3.45 4.85 20.07
N LEU A 294 -4.35 4.02 19.56
CA LEU A 294 -5.21 4.42 18.43
C LEU A 294 -6.08 5.63 18.79
N MET A 295 -6.59 5.70 20.03
CA MET A 295 -7.32 6.87 20.51
C MET A 295 -6.42 8.10 20.66
N GLU A 296 -5.17 7.94 21.10
CA GLU A 296 -4.18 9.02 21.18
C GLU A 296 -3.77 9.51 19.78
N MET A 297 -3.58 8.60 18.81
CA MET A 297 -3.31 9.00 17.42
C MET A 297 -4.48 9.81 16.82
N ALA A 298 -5.73 9.41 17.10
CA ALA A 298 -6.89 10.19 16.67
C ALA A 298 -6.93 11.59 17.34
N ARG A 299 -6.63 11.68 18.66
CA ARG A 299 -6.51 12.96 19.36
C ARG A 299 -5.46 13.86 18.72
N MET A 300 -4.28 13.30 18.46
CA MET A 300 -3.19 14.03 17.80
C MET A 300 -3.59 14.47 16.38
N SER A 301 -4.29 13.62 15.63
CA SER A 301 -4.77 13.94 14.27
C SER A 301 -5.79 15.08 14.26
N VAL A 302 -6.65 15.19 15.27
CA VAL A 302 -7.53 16.35 15.46
C VAL A 302 -6.71 17.64 15.74
N ALA A 303 -5.61 17.50 16.48
CA ALA A 303 -4.77 18.63 16.87
C ALA A 303 -3.85 19.13 15.75
N ASP A 304 -3.21 18.22 15.02
CA ASP A 304 -2.18 18.53 14.02
C ASP A 304 -2.66 18.45 12.56
N GLY A 305 -3.83 17.88 12.32
CA GLY A 305 -4.45 17.79 11.00
C GLY A 305 -3.92 16.65 10.12
N LEU A 306 -3.08 15.73 10.62
CA LEU A 306 -2.70 14.56 9.85
C LEU A 306 -3.87 13.59 9.69
N VAL A 307 -4.08 13.12 8.47
CA VAL A 307 -5.10 12.10 8.16
C VAL A 307 -4.69 10.77 8.77
N MET A 308 -5.58 10.12 9.51
CA MET A 308 -5.29 8.83 10.14
C MET A 308 -5.70 7.69 9.23
N GLN A 309 -4.77 6.83 8.84
CA GLN A 309 -5.04 5.59 8.12
C GLN A 309 -5.02 4.40 9.10
N LEU A 310 -5.90 3.44 8.89
CA LEU A 310 -5.99 2.23 9.69
C LEU A 310 -6.12 1.01 8.77
N HIS A 311 -5.06 0.22 8.70
CA HIS A 311 -4.96 -1.05 7.99
C HIS A 311 -5.18 -2.21 8.97
N ALA A 312 -6.33 -2.88 8.90
CA ALA A 312 -6.68 -3.94 9.84
C ALA A 312 -6.91 -5.29 9.17
N GLY A 313 -6.68 -6.36 9.93
CA GLY A 313 -7.05 -7.72 9.52
C GLY A 313 -5.93 -8.52 8.87
N SER A 314 -4.66 -8.18 9.08
CA SER A 314 -3.52 -8.99 8.62
C SER A 314 -2.83 -9.68 9.80
N LEU A 315 -2.88 -11.02 9.83
CA LEU A 315 -2.00 -11.81 10.68
C LEU A 315 -0.65 -11.94 9.98
N ARG A 316 0.33 -11.20 10.51
CA ARG A 316 1.69 -11.17 9.96
C ARG A 316 2.41 -12.48 10.23
N ASP A 317 3.29 -12.86 9.29
CA ASP A 317 4.23 -13.96 9.45
C ASP A 317 3.57 -15.28 9.89
N HIS A 318 2.38 -15.63 9.35
CA HIS A 318 1.62 -16.83 9.68
C HIS A 318 2.47 -18.12 9.54
N ASN A 319 3.40 -18.18 8.58
CA ASN A 319 4.39 -19.23 8.44
C ASN A 319 5.60 -18.92 9.34
N ALA A 320 5.50 -19.24 10.64
CA ALA A 320 6.53 -18.92 11.60
C ALA A 320 7.93 -19.47 11.25
N PRO A 321 8.11 -20.73 10.80
CA PRO A 321 9.43 -21.22 10.35
C PRO A 321 10.04 -20.40 9.21
N LEU A 322 9.19 -19.91 8.29
CA LEU A 322 9.66 -19.09 7.18
C LEU A 322 10.11 -17.71 7.68
N ALA A 323 9.32 -17.09 8.54
CA ALA A 323 9.63 -15.80 9.15
C ALA A 323 10.88 -15.87 10.06
N GLU A 324 11.06 -16.97 10.79
CA GLU A 324 12.28 -17.21 11.58
C GLU A 324 13.52 -17.28 10.70
N ARG A 325 13.42 -17.97 9.56
CA ARG A 325 14.55 -18.18 8.65
C ARG A 325 14.89 -16.96 7.79
N PHE A 326 13.87 -16.29 7.23
CA PHE A 326 14.05 -15.23 6.22
C PHE A 326 13.67 -13.84 6.71
N GLY A 327 12.96 -13.72 7.82
CA GLY A 327 12.41 -12.45 8.28
C GLY A 327 11.01 -12.16 7.75
N PRO A 328 10.49 -10.96 8.03
CA PRO A 328 9.15 -10.55 7.63
C PRO A 328 9.07 -10.21 6.12
N ASN A 329 7.86 -10.03 5.63
CA ASN A 329 7.57 -9.58 4.25
C ASN A 329 7.97 -10.56 3.13
N VAL A 330 8.01 -11.84 3.42
CA VAL A 330 8.31 -12.91 2.45
C VAL A 330 7.05 -13.60 1.91
N GLY A 331 5.89 -12.96 2.06
CA GLY A 331 4.61 -13.45 1.56
C GLY A 331 3.86 -14.37 2.53
N GLY A 332 4.24 -14.37 3.80
CA GLY A 332 3.63 -15.22 4.85
C GLY A 332 2.42 -14.61 5.56
N ASP A 333 1.97 -13.43 5.17
CA ASP A 333 0.87 -12.73 5.83
C ASP A 333 -0.49 -13.25 5.32
N ILE A 334 -1.44 -13.46 6.23
CA ILE A 334 -2.76 -14.04 5.91
C ILE A 334 -3.87 -13.16 6.50
N PRO A 335 -4.95 -12.89 5.72
CA PRO A 335 -6.12 -12.19 6.24
C PRO A 335 -6.81 -12.93 7.37
N VAL A 336 -7.33 -12.20 8.34
CA VAL A 336 -8.20 -12.70 9.41
C VAL A 336 -9.52 -11.92 9.42
N PRO A 337 -10.60 -12.49 9.96
CA PRO A 337 -11.85 -11.75 10.19
C PRO A 337 -11.59 -10.50 11.03
N ALA A 338 -12.23 -9.40 10.66
CA ALA A 338 -12.17 -8.15 11.41
C ALA A 338 -13.58 -7.66 11.76
N GLU A 339 -13.73 -7.02 12.92
CA GLU A 339 -14.98 -6.43 13.39
C GLU A 339 -14.77 -4.93 13.62
N TYR A 340 -15.53 -4.11 12.93
CA TYR A 340 -15.36 -2.65 12.94
C TYR A 340 -16.44 -1.95 13.75
N THR A 341 -17.66 -2.48 13.77
CA THR A 341 -18.84 -1.80 14.35
C THR A 341 -18.65 -1.51 15.84
N ARG A 342 -18.22 -2.49 16.62
CA ARG A 342 -17.97 -2.33 18.06
C ARG A 342 -16.57 -1.77 18.32
N ASN A 343 -15.60 -2.25 17.57
CA ASN A 343 -14.20 -1.91 17.77
C ASN A 343 -13.90 -0.44 17.51
N LEU A 344 -14.48 0.18 16.48
CA LEU A 344 -14.30 1.60 16.21
C LEU A 344 -15.27 2.52 16.99
N ARG A 345 -16.21 1.95 17.76
CA ARG A 345 -17.26 2.74 18.41
C ARG A 345 -16.73 3.83 19.33
N ALA A 346 -15.73 3.53 20.14
CA ALA A 346 -15.15 4.51 21.07
C ALA A 346 -14.52 5.68 20.31
N LEU A 347 -13.74 5.41 19.28
CA LEU A 347 -13.07 6.40 18.44
C LEU A 347 -14.08 7.26 17.67
N LEU A 348 -15.05 6.62 17.02
CA LEU A 348 -16.05 7.33 16.22
C LEU A 348 -17.01 8.16 17.07
N ASN A 349 -17.36 7.71 18.29
CA ASN A 349 -18.13 8.53 19.22
C ASN A 349 -17.36 9.76 19.73
N ALA A 350 -16.03 9.64 19.88
CA ALA A 350 -15.21 10.75 20.33
C ALA A 350 -14.89 11.75 19.21
N TYR A 351 -14.64 11.29 18.00
CA TYR A 351 -14.07 12.09 16.93
C TYR A 351 -14.80 12.00 15.58
N GLY A 352 -15.75 11.09 15.41
CA GLY A 352 -16.40 10.81 14.12
C GLY A 352 -17.19 11.96 13.53
N ALA A 353 -17.59 12.95 14.34
CA ALA A 353 -18.26 14.17 13.92
C ALA A 353 -17.34 15.42 13.91
N ASP A 354 -16.07 15.29 14.31
CA ASP A 354 -15.14 16.44 14.33
C ASP A 354 -14.67 16.75 12.89
N PRO A 355 -14.92 17.96 12.35
CA PRO A 355 -14.57 18.30 10.97
C PRO A 355 -13.05 18.40 10.74
N ARG A 356 -12.24 18.40 11.78
CA ARG A 356 -10.77 18.39 11.67
C ARG A 356 -10.21 16.98 11.51
N PHE A 357 -10.99 15.96 11.88
CA PHE A 357 -10.56 14.56 11.84
C PHE A 357 -10.93 13.89 10.53
N THR A 358 -10.03 13.08 10.00
CA THR A 358 -10.26 12.18 8.88
C THR A 358 -9.65 10.83 9.22
N LEU A 359 -10.49 9.80 9.22
CA LEU A 359 -10.09 8.40 9.40
C LEU A 359 -10.33 7.64 8.10
N ILE A 360 -9.28 7.03 7.55
CA ILE A 360 -9.39 6.15 6.39
C ILE A 360 -9.19 4.72 6.87
N VAL A 361 -10.20 3.86 6.63
CA VAL A 361 -10.18 2.47 7.08
C VAL A 361 -10.03 1.53 5.89
N PHE A 362 -9.06 0.64 5.99
CA PHE A 362 -8.81 -0.46 5.06
C PHE A 362 -9.16 -1.79 5.72
N THR A 363 -9.52 -2.78 4.92
CA THR A 363 -9.82 -4.13 5.42
C THR A 363 -9.33 -5.20 4.47
N LEU A 364 -8.97 -6.36 5.03
CA LEU A 364 -8.76 -7.62 4.30
C LEU A 364 -9.96 -8.57 4.42
N ASP A 365 -11.05 -8.13 5.06
CA ASP A 365 -12.29 -8.90 5.21
C ASP A 365 -13.40 -8.31 4.35
N GLU A 366 -13.60 -8.84 3.15
CA GLU A 366 -14.67 -8.41 2.23
C GLU A 366 -16.07 -8.54 2.82
N SER A 367 -16.27 -9.40 3.82
CA SER A 367 -17.58 -9.59 4.46
C SER A 367 -18.04 -8.34 5.23
N THR A 368 -17.10 -7.45 5.57
CA THR A 368 -17.37 -6.22 6.31
C THR A 368 -17.83 -5.06 5.42
N TYR A 369 -17.63 -5.12 4.11
CA TYR A 369 -17.91 -3.98 3.20
C TYR A 369 -19.35 -3.47 3.33
N SER A 370 -20.36 -4.31 3.09
CA SER A 370 -21.77 -3.91 3.16
C SER A 370 -22.35 -3.99 4.56
N ARG A 371 -21.85 -4.90 5.41
CA ARG A 371 -22.37 -5.11 6.75
C ARG A 371 -21.98 -4.01 7.73
N GLU A 372 -20.76 -3.49 7.65
CA GLU A 372 -20.18 -2.60 8.65
C GLU A 372 -19.62 -1.30 8.07
N LEU A 373 -18.66 -1.42 7.15
CA LEU A 373 -17.87 -0.27 6.71
C LEU A 373 -18.69 0.73 5.89
N ALA A 374 -19.50 0.27 4.95
CA ALA A 374 -20.33 1.18 4.17
C ALA A 374 -21.39 1.90 5.04
N PRO A 375 -22.13 1.23 5.96
CA PRO A 375 -23.00 1.92 6.92
C PRO A 375 -22.25 2.91 7.82
N LEU A 376 -21.04 2.57 8.29
CA LEU A 376 -20.26 3.47 9.13
C LEU A 376 -19.80 4.71 8.35
N ALA A 377 -19.27 4.53 7.13
CA ALA A 377 -18.82 5.65 6.28
C ALA A 377 -20.00 6.51 5.78
N GLY A 378 -21.16 5.90 5.58
CA GLY A 378 -22.39 6.62 5.24
C GLY A 378 -23.01 7.41 6.39
N HIS A 379 -22.48 7.25 7.62
CA HIS A 379 -22.99 7.91 8.83
C HIS A 379 -22.01 8.91 9.46
N TYR A 380 -20.75 8.53 9.59
CA TYR A 380 -19.75 9.37 10.27
C TYR A 380 -19.00 10.29 9.30
N PRO A 381 -19.11 11.64 9.45
CA PRO A 381 -18.44 12.59 8.55
C PRO A 381 -16.92 12.42 8.46
N ALA A 382 -16.27 11.96 9.53
CA ALA A 382 -14.84 11.77 9.56
C ALA A 382 -14.35 10.50 8.87
N LEU A 383 -15.25 9.51 8.61
CA LEU A 383 -14.85 8.20 8.09
C LEU A 383 -14.86 8.13 6.57
N ARG A 384 -13.80 7.61 5.98
CA ARG A 384 -13.67 7.28 4.56
C ARG A 384 -13.23 5.84 4.40
N LEU A 385 -13.66 5.20 3.31
CA LEU A 385 -13.22 3.85 2.99
C LEU A 385 -12.00 3.89 2.07
N GLY A 386 -10.93 3.23 2.49
CA GLY A 386 -9.79 2.90 1.66
C GLY A 386 -10.21 1.97 0.51
N PRO A 387 -9.48 1.95 -0.63
CA PRO A 387 -9.73 1.00 -1.70
C PRO A 387 -9.46 -0.44 -1.24
N PRO A 388 -9.88 -1.45 -2.03
CA PRO A 388 -9.48 -2.84 -1.79
C PRO A 388 -7.97 -2.95 -1.66
N TRP A 389 -7.56 -3.57 -0.58
CA TRP A 389 -6.17 -3.65 -0.17
C TRP A 389 -5.67 -5.09 -0.33
N TRP A 390 -4.39 -5.24 -0.67
CA TRP A 390 -3.63 -6.48 -0.76
C TRP A 390 -4.39 -7.55 -1.58
N PHE A 391 -4.78 -8.69 -1.02
CA PHE A 391 -5.41 -9.81 -1.76
C PHE A 391 -6.68 -9.43 -2.56
N HIS A 392 -7.27 -8.26 -2.33
CA HIS A 392 -8.51 -7.78 -2.94
C HIS A 392 -8.30 -6.64 -3.94
N ASP A 393 -7.05 -6.24 -4.16
CA ASP A 393 -6.64 -5.25 -5.18
C ASP A 393 -6.61 -5.87 -6.60
N SER A 394 -7.59 -6.68 -6.90
CA SER A 394 -7.80 -7.41 -8.14
C SER A 394 -9.01 -6.88 -8.90
N VAL A 395 -9.14 -7.23 -10.19
CA VAL A 395 -10.32 -6.84 -11.01
C VAL A 395 -11.63 -7.19 -10.30
N GLU A 396 -11.76 -8.44 -9.86
CA GLU A 396 -12.97 -8.92 -9.21
C GLU A 396 -13.13 -8.38 -7.78
N GLY A 397 -12.04 -8.25 -7.03
CA GLY A 397 -12.07 -7.69 -5.68
C GLY A 397 -12.50 -6.22 -5.67
N MET A 398 -11.93 -5.41 -6.57
CA MET A 398 -12.32 -4.00 -6.74
C MET A 398 -13.77 -3.87 -7.22
N MET A 399 -14.22 -4.74 -8.14
CA MET A 399 -15.61 -4.74 -8.60
C MET A 399 -16.58 -5.06 -7.45
N ARG A 400 -16.28 -6.09 -6.63
CA ARG A 400 -17.10 -6.43 -5.46
C ARG A 400 -17.11 -5.30 -4.43
N PHE A 401 -15.98 -4.62 -4.23
CA PHE A 401 -15.92 -3.44 -3.35
C PHE A 401 -16.88 -2.35 -3.82
N ARG A 402 -16.81 -1.94 -5.09
CA ARG A 402 -17.72 -0.92 -5.65
C ARG A 402 -19.17 -1.33 -5.51
N GLN A 403 -19.52 -2.57 -5.83
CA GLN A 403 -20.89 -3.08 -5.71
C GLN A 403 -21.43 -3.05 -4.28
N ARG A 404 -20.58 -3.42 -3.31
CA ARG A 404 -20.99 -3.57 -1.91
C ARG A 404 -20.95 -2.28 -1.10
N THR A 405 -20.17 -1.30 -1.52
CA THR A 405 -20.03 -0.05 -0.76
C THR A 405 -20.86 1.10 -1.33
N THR A 406 -20.99 1.18 -2.64
CA THR A 406 -21.67 2.33 -3.29
C THR A 406 -23.15 2.43 -2.92
N GLU A 407 -23.85 1.30 -2.76
CA GLU A 407 -25.28 1.29 -2.43
C GLU A 407 -25.62 1.95 -1.09
N THR A 408 -24.67 1.98 -0.15
CA THR A 408 -24.90 2.52 1.20
C THR A 408 -24.05 3.76 1.48
N ALA A 409 -22.77 3.74 1.12
CA ALA A 409 -21.84 4.85 1.37
C ALA A 409 -21.78 5.85 0.20
N GLY A 410 -22.11 5.43 -1.01
CA GLY A 410 -21.76 6.18 -2.22
C GLY A 410 -20.25 6.18 -2.48
N ILE A 411 -19.83 6.68 -3.65
CA ILE A 411 -18.40 6.74 -3.98
C ILE A 411 -17.66 7.85 -3.22
N TYR A 412 -18.35 8.93 -2.88
CA TYR A 412 -17.74 10.13 -2.25
C TYR A 412 -17.35 9.93 -0.79
N ASN A 413 -17.77 8.84 -0.16
CA ASN A 413 -17.29 8.39 1.15
C ASN A 413 -16.14 7.37 1.04
N THR A 414 -15.54 7.22 -0.14
CA THR A 414 -14.32 6.45 -0.37
C THR A 414 -13.17 7.40 -0.74
N VAL A 415 -11.94 6.91 -0.71
CA VAL A 415 -10.75 7.70 -1.05
C VAL A 415 -10.26 7.50 -2.50
N GLY A 416 -11.08 6.91 -3.36
CA GLY A 416 -10.68 6.61 -4.73
C GLY A 416 -9.77 5.40 -4.81
N PHE A 417 -8.50 5.61 -5.19
CA PHE A 417 -7.50 4.54 -5.33
C PHE A 417 -6.15 4.96 -4.73
N ASN A 418 -5.43 3.98 -4.22
CA ASN A 418 -4.00 4.04 -3.95
C ASN A 418 -3.33 2.76 -4.49
N ASP A 419 -2.07 2.86 -4.88
CA ASP A 419 -1.37 1.71 -5.47
C ASP A 419 -0.77 0.76 -4.43
N ASP A 420 -0.51 1.24 -3.23
CA ASP A 420 0.06 0.51 -2.08
C ASP A 420 1.15 -0.50 -2.48
N THR A 421 2.15 -0.03 -3.18
CA THR A 421 3.19 -0.89 -3.75
C THR A 421 4.60 -0.49 -3.33
N ARG A 422 5.49 -1.48 -3.26
CA ARG A 422 6.95 -1.31 -3.20
C ARG A 422 7.58 -1.28 -4.58
N ALA A 423 6.92 -1.91 -5.56
CA ALA A 423 7.41 -2.03 -6.92
C ALA A 423 7.12 -0.74 -7.70
N PHE A 424 8.09 0.15 -7.79
CA PHE A 424 7.94 1.47 -8.42
C PHE A 424 7.40 1.41 -9.85
N CYS A 425 7.88 0.46 -10.66
CA CYS A 425 7.42 0.29 -12.04
C CYS A 425 6.00 -0.27 -12.16
N SER A 426 5.45 -0.83 -11.07
CA SER A 426 4.08 -1.35 -11.03
C SER A 426 3.01 -0.26 -10.86
N ILE A 427 3.38 0.94 -10.41
CA ILE A 427 2.45 2.05 -10.15
C ILE A 427 1.50 2.31 -11.34
N PRO A 428 1.98 2.56 -12.58
CA PRO A 428 1.07 2.83 -13.71
C PRO A 428 0.15 1.65 -14.03
N ALA A 429 0.62 0.41 -13.85
CA ALA A 429 -0.17 -0.79 -14.09
C ALA A 429 -1.35 -0.91 -13.11
N ARG A 430 -1.11 -0.63 -11.83
CA ARG A 430 -2.12 -0.65 -10.78
C ARG A 430 -3.17 0.43 -10.97
N HIS A 431 -2.75 1.64 -11.31
CA HIS A 431 -3.66 2.75 -11.61
C HIS A 431 -4.48 2.49 -12.89
N ASP A 432 -3.88 1.95 -13.98
CA ASP A 432 -4.63 1.60 -15.19
C ASP A 432 -5.70 0.55 -14.89
N LEU A 433 -5.35 -0.50 -14.13
CA LEU A 433 -6.31 -1.54 -13.73
C LEU A 433 -7.47 -0.95 -12.91
N ALA A 434 -7.18 -0.13 -11.90
CA ALA A 434 -8.22 0.49 -11.08
C ALA A 434 -9.15 1.40 -11.89
N ARG A 435 -8.59 2.25 -12.76
CA ARG A 435 -9.36 3.13 -13.66
C ARG A 435 -10.25 2.34 -14.61
N ARG A 436 -9.79 1.19 -15.11
CA ARG A 436 -10.59 0.29 -15.95
C ARG A 436 -11.74 -0.36 -15.18
N VAL A 437 -11.47 -0.81 -13.96
CA VAL A 437 -12.51 -1.40 -13.10
C VAL A 437 -13.58 -0.36 -12.75
N ASP A 438 -13.17 0.85 -12.37
CA ASP A 438 -14.11 1.94 -12.07
C ASP A 438 -14.93 2.35 -13.30
N ALA A 439 -14.29 2.47 -14.46
CA ALA A 439 -14.98 2.75 -15.72
C ALA A 439 -15.98 1.65 -16.10
N ASN A 440 -15.61 0.38 -15.86
CA ASN A 440 -16.50 -0.76 -16.13
C ASN A 440 -17.69 -0.80 -15.17
N TYR A 441 -17.46 -0.55 -13.88
CA TYR A 441 -18.52 -0.45 -12.88
C TYR A 441 -19.52 0.66 -13.22
N LEU A 442 -19.03 1.87 -13.49
CA LEU A 442 -19.84 3.02 -13.85
C LEU A 442 -20.55 2.83 -15.19
N GLY A 443 -19.88 2.21 -16.16
CA GLY A 443 -20.48 1.81 -17.43
C GLY A 443 -21.67 0.89 -17.26
N GLY A 444 -21.59 -0.05 -16.31
CA GLY A 444 -22.68 -0.92 -15.92
C GLY A 444 -23.88 -0.16 -15.30
N LEU A 445 -23.61 0.86 -14.48
CA LEU A 445 -24.68 1.72 -13.93
C LEU A 445 -25.36 2.55 -15.02
N VAL A 446 -24.61 3.07 -15.97
CA VAL A 446 -25.17 3.83 -17.12
C VAL A 446 -26.01 2.90 -18.02
N ALA A 447 -25.50 1.72 -18.36
CA ALA A 447 -26.20 0.77 -19.22
C ALA A 447 -27.53 0.27 -18.60
N ARG A 448 -27.61 0.23 -17.27
CA ARG A 448 -28.83 -0.09 -16.51
C ARG A 448 -29.71 1.11 -16.20
N HIS A 449 -29.37 2.31 -16.68
CA HIS A 449 -30.08 3.56 -16.44
C HIS A 449 -30.20 3.95 -14.95
N VAL A 450 -29.22 3.55 -14.13
CA VAL A 450 -29.15 3.94 -12.71
C VAL A 450 -28.63 5.38 -12.58
N ILE A 451 -27.64 5.75 -13.42
CA ILE A 451 -27.07 7.11 -13.51
C ILE A 451 -26.95 7.54 -14.97
N GLY A 452 -26.79 8.84 -15.20
CA GLY A 452 -26.48 9.38 -16.52
C GLY A 452 -24.99 9.26 -16.87
N LEU A 453 -24.65 9.34 -18.16
CA LEU A 453 -23.25 9.30 -18.62
C LEU A 453 -22.44 10.48 -18.07
N ARG A 454 -23.03 11.66 -17.93
CA ARG A 454 -22.38 12.82 -17.34
C ARG A 454 -21.98 12.55 -15.90
N ASP A 455 -22.89 12.02 -15.08
CA ASP A 455 -22.63 11.68 -13.69
C ASP A 455 -21.52 10.63 -13.58
N ALA A 456 -21.55 9.62 -14.47
CA ALA A 456 -20.51 8.58 -14.51
C ALA A 456 -19.10 9.14 -14.81
N ARG A 457 -18.97 10.13 -15.70
CA ARG A 457 -17.71 10.80 -15.97
C ARG A 457 -17.21 11.62 -14.78
N GLU A 458 -18.10 12.39 -14.14
CA GLU A 458 -17.79 13.15 -12.93
C GLU A 458 -17.35 12.20 -11.80
N MET A 459 -18.05 11.08 -11.58
CA MET A 459 -17.69 10.06 -10.59
C MET A 459 -16.34 9.40 -10.90
N ALA A 460 -16.06 9.11 -12.17
CA ALA A 460 -14.79 8.47 -12.57
C ALA A 460 -13.60 9.40 -12.37
N SER A 461 -13.73 10.68 -12.70
CA SER A 461 -12.72 11.70 -12.42
C SER A 461 -12.47 11.82 -10.93
N ALA A 462 -13.55 11.91 -10.14
CA ALA A 462 -13.47 11.95 -8.69
C ALA A 462 -12.68 10.75 -8.12
N LEU A 463 -13.04 9.53 -8.54
CA LEU A 463 -12.35 8.31 -8.08
C LEU A 463 -10.89 8.24 -8.46
N ALA A 464 -10.54 8.71 -9.67
CA ALA A 464 -9.18 8.62 -10.18
C ALA A 464 -8.24 9.73 -9.67
N TYR A 465 -8.78 10.88 -9.22
CA TYR A 465 -7.96 12.06 -8.96
C TYR A 465 -8.42 12.92 -7.78
N GLU A 466 -9.69 13.39 -7.73
CA GLU A 466 -10.12 14.37 -6.73
C GLU A 466 -10.21 13.76 -5.33
N LEU A 467 -10.85 12.59 -5.19
CA LEU A 467 -11.04 11.93 -3.89
C LEU A 467 -9.74 11.54 -3.19
N PRO A 468 -8.73 10.94 -3.86
CA PRO A 468 -7.45 10.71 -3.19
C PRO A 468 -6.77 12.01 -2.75
N LYS A 469 -6.86 13.08 -3.53
CA LYS A 469 -6.28 14.39 -3.14
C LYS A 469 -7.00 14.99 -1.94
N GLU A 470 -8.33 15.01 -1.97
CA GLU A 470 -9.13 15.57 -0.88
C GLU A 470 -8.94 14.79 0.41
N ALA A 471 -9.10 13.46 0.36
CA ALA A 471 -9.04 12.61 1.53
C ALA A 471 -7.67 12.64 2.22
N TYR A 472 -6.59 12.75 1.45
CA TYR A 472 -5.21 12.80 1.97
C TYR A 472 -4.64 14.22 2.09
N ARG A 473 -5.41 15.26 1.74
CA ARG A 473 -4.98 16.67 1.80
C ARG A 473 -3.72 16.95 0.96
N LEU A 474 -3.66 16.36 -0.23
CA LEU A 474 -2.53 16.45 -1.18
C LEU A 474 -2.66 17.63 -2.15
#